data_1c08ad3eee8779bd2f2d0f52ada0a0f2
#
_entry.id   1c08ad3eee8779bd2f2d0f52ada0a0f2
#
_cell.length_a   1.000
_cell.length_b   1.000
_cell.length_c   1.000
_cell.angle_alpha   90.00
_cell.angle_beta   90.00
_cell.angle_gamma   90.00
#
_symmetry.space_group_name_H-M   'P 1'
#
loop_
_entity.id
_entity.type
_entity.pdbx_description
1 polymer ?
#
loop_
_entity_poly.entity_id
_entity_poly.type
_entity_poly.pdbx_seq_one_letter_code
_entity_poly.pdbx_strand_id
1 'polypeptide(L)' 'MPISRKEFDDSVDRLSRKIIKFLKAHPEEAFAIEELAESIGGKQMEVWATLNDLKSQEMVQRKCVRGKSHYCIGRV' A
#
# COMPACT_ATOMS: atom_id res chain seq x y z
N MET A 1 16.49 -16.43 10.89
CA MET A 1 15.48 -17.45 11.21
C MET A 1 14.25 -17.24 10.32
N PRO A 2 13.69 -18.32 9.79
CA PRO A 2 12.45 -18.17 9.05
C PRO A 2 11.31 -17.80 10.00
N ILE A 3 10.45 -16.91 9.58
CA ILE A 3 9.23 -16.60 10.33
C ILE A 3 8.14 -17.58 9.94
N SER A 4 7.16 -17.74 10.81
CA SER A 4 6.02 -18.58 10.49
C SER A 4 5.16 -17.91 9.43
N ARG A 5 4.42 -18.70 8.68
CA ARG A 5 3.49 -18.18 7.68
C ARG A 5 2.45 -17.27 8.32
N LYS A 6 2.03 -17.60 9.53
CA LYS A 6 1.07 -16.79 10.27
C LYS A 6 1.62 -15.40 10.58
N GLU A 7 2.89 -15.33 11.02
CA GLU A 7 3.53 -14.03 11.28
C GLU A 7 3.66 -13.20 10.01
N PHE A 8 3.99 -13.85 8.91
CA PHE A 8 4.09 -13.20 7.62
C PHE A 8 2.73 -12.62 7.20
N ASP A 9 1.68 -13.43 7.27
CA ASP A 9 0.33 -12.99 6.92
C ASP A 9 -0.16 -11.85 7.81
N ASP A 10 0.11 -11.93 9.11
CA ASP A 10 -0.25 -10.88 10.06
C ASP A 10 0.47 -9.56 9.76
N SER A 11 1.74 -9.63 9.39
CA SER A 11 2.52 -8.43 9.01
C SER A 11 1.96 -7.78 7.76
N VAL A 12 1.63 -8.57 6.75
CA VAL A 12 1.04 -8.09 5.50
C VAL A 12 -0.31 -7.45 5.78
N ASP A 13 -1.15 -8.08 6.61
CA ASP A 13 -2.45 -7.54 6.97
C ASP A 13 -2.35 -6.19 7.68
N ARG A 14 -1.39 -6.05 8.60
CA ARG A 14 -1.18 -4.79 9.32
C ARG A 14 -0.81 -3.68 8.34
N LEU A 15 0.10 -3.98 7.43
CA LEU A 15 0.55 -2.99 6.45
C LEU A 15 -0.58 -2.62 5.50
N SER A 16 -1.35 -3.61 5.04
CA SER A 16 -2.52 -3.39 4.19
C SER A 16 -3.52 -2.46 4.86
N ARG A 17 -3.81 -2.70 6.12
CA ARG A 17 -4.75 -1.87 6.88
C ARG A 17 -4.26 -0.44 7.02
N LYS A 18 -2.96 -0.27 7.31
CA LYS A 18 -2.37 1.07 7.41
C LYS A 18 -2.46 1.82 6.10
N ILE A 19 -2.15 1.15 5.00
CA ILE A 19 -2.22 1.76 3.67
C ILE A 19 -3.65 2.15 3.34
N ILE A 20 -4.59 1.24 3.51
CA ILE A 20 -6.00 1.50 3.21
C ILE A 20 -6.54 2.63 4.08
N LYS A 21 -6.24 2.62 5.36
CA LYS A 21 -6.67 3.67 6.27
C LYS A 21 -6.12 5.03 5.85
N PHE A 22 -4.85 5.09 5.49
CA PHE A 22 -4.21 6.32 5.04
C PHE A 22 -4.85 6.83 3.75
N LEU A 23 -5.05 5.96 2.77
CA LEU A 23 -5.65 6.35 1.50
C LEU A 23 -7.11 6.76 1.65
N LYS A 24 -7.85 6.13 2.54
CA LYS A 24 -9.23 6.54 2.83
C LYS A 24 -9.31 7.91 3.49
N ALA A 25 -8.31 8.26 4.29
CA ALA A 25 -8.23 9.58 4.89
C ALA A 25 -7.92 10.67 3.86
N HIS A 26 -7.37 10.28 2.71
CA HIS A 26 -7.02 11.21 1.63
C HIS A 26 -7.60 10.72 0.30
N PRO A 27 -8.95 10.67 0.18
CA PRO A 27 -9.59 10.01 -0.96
C PRO A 27 -9.37 10.72 -2.30
N GLU A 28 -9.01 11.98 -2.27
CA GLU A 28 -8.78 12.77 -3.48
C GLU A 28 -7.31 12.91 -3.85
N GLU A 29 -6.43 12.27 -3.09
CA GLU A 29 -5.00 12.35 -3.31
C GLU A 29 -4.43 11.00 -3.72
N ALA A 30 -3.39 11.05 -4.54
CA ALA A 30 -2.62 9.87 -4.92
C ALA A 30 -1.19 10.03 -4.40
N PHE A 31 -0.60 8.94 -3.97
CA PHE A 31 0.72 8.96 -3.35
C PHE A 31 1.68 8.00 -4.03
N ALA A 32 2.94 8.42 -4.16
CA ALA A 32 4.00 7.55 -4.61
C ALA A 32 4.38 6.56 -3.50
N ILE A 33 5.02 5.46 -3.86
CA ILE A 33 5.44 4.44 -2.90
C ILE A 33 6.30 5.05 -1.79
N GLU A 34 7.23 5.92 -2.16
CA GLU A 34 8.13 6.62 -1.20
C GLU A 34 7.34 7.41 -0.17
N GLU A 35 6.33 8.13 -0.64
CA GLU A 35 5.48 8.94 0.23
C GLU A 35 4.67 8.08 1.18
N LEU A 36 4.12 6.98 0.67
CA LEU A 36 3.36 6.04 1.50
C LEU A 36 4.26 5.39 2.56
N ALA A 37 5.43 4.91 2.13
CA ALA A 37 6.37 4.27 3.05
C ALA A 37 6.79 5.21 4.17
N GLU A 38 7.05 6.46 3.85
CA GLU A 38 7.41 7.48 4.84
C GLU A 38 6.26 7.78 5.79
N SER A 39 5.06 7.93 5.24
CA SER A 39 3.86 8.28 6.02
C SER A 39 3.43 7.19 7.00
N ILE A 40 3.53 5.93 6.59
CA ILE A 40 3.11 4.81 7.43
C ILE A 40 4.27 4.15 8.18
N GLY A 41 5.50 4.60 7.93
CA GLY A 41 6.68 4.08 8.61
C GLY A 41 7.12 2.69 8.14
N GLY A 42 6.80 2.32 6.90
CA GLY A 42 7.18 1.03 6.33
C GLY A 42 8.36 1.12 5.38
N LYS A 43 8.87 -0.03 4.97
CA LYS A 43 9.91 -0.12 3.96
C LYS A 43 9.27 -0.05 2.57
N GLN A 44 9.93 0.61 1.63
CA GLN A 44 9.41 0.77 0.27
C GLN A 44 9.08 -0.55 -0.40
N MET A 45 9.93 -1.56 -0.24
CA MET A 45 9.71 -2.88 -0.85
C MET A 45 8.46 -3.56 -0.30
N GLU A 46 8.24 -3.46 1.00
CA GLU A 46 7.07 -4.04 1.66
C GLU A 46 5.80 -3.31 1.22
N VAL A 47 5.87 -1.99 1.15
CA VAL A 47 4.74 -1.17 0.69
C VAL A 47 4.41 -1.50 -0.76
N TRP A 48 5.42 -1.61 -1.60
CA TRP A 48 5.23 -1.97 -3.01
C TRP A 48 4.55 -3.32 -3.17
N ALA A 49 5.03 -4.33 -2.46
CA ALA A 49 4.45 -5.68 -2.52
C ALA A 49 3.00 -5.68 -2.04
N THR A 50 2.73 -4.95 -0.95
CA THR A 50 1.38 -4.85 -0.39
C THR A 50 0.45 -4.11 -1.35
N LEU A 51 0.93 -3.02 -1.97
CA LEU A 51 0.15 -2.27 -2.95
C LEU A 51 -0.18 -3.11 -4.18
N ASN A 52 0.74 -3.94 -4.65
CA ASN A 52 0.48 -4.84 -5.76
C ASN A 52 -0.63 -5.83 -5.41
N ASP A 53 -0.61 -6.36 -4.21
CA ASP A 53 -1.65 -7.27 -3.74
C ASP A 53 -3.00 -6.56 -3.64
N LEU A 54 -3.02 -5.38 -3.05
CA LEU A 54 -4.24 -4.57 -2.95
C LEU A 54 -4.78 -4.16 -4.32
N LYS A 55 -3.90 -3.88 -5.25
CA LYS A 55 -4.28 -3.57 -6.62
C LYS A 55 -4.94 -4.77 -7.30
N SER A 56 -4.41 -5.98 -7.08
CA SER A 56 -5.02 -7.22 -7.56
C SER A 56 -6.43 -7.39 -7.05
N GLN A 57 -6.69 -6.94 -5.83
CA GLN A 57 -8.00 -7.02 -5.20
C GLN A 57 -8.89 -5.83 -5.53
N GLU A 58 -8.40 -4.91 -6.36
CA GLU A 58 -9.11 -3.69 -6.75
C GLU A 58 -9.40 -2.73 -5.59
N MET A 59 -8.66 -2.88 -4.49
CA MET A 59 -8.80 -2.00 -3.33
C MET A 59 -8.06 -0.69 -3.50
N VAL A 60 -7.04 -0.67 -4.36
CA VAL A 60 -6.31 0.56 -4.70
C VAL A 60 -6.18 0.66 -6.20
N GLN A 61 -6.02 1.88 -6.70
CA GLN A 61 -5.79 2.16 -8.11
C GLN A 61 -4.38 2.70 -8.29
N ARG A 62 -3.75 2.34 -9.39
CA ARG A 62 -2.44 2.84 -9.75
C ARG A 62 -2.54 3.67 -11.03
N LYS A 63 -1.94 4.85 -11.02
CA LYS A 63 -1.77 5.67 -12.22
C LYS A 63 -0.36 6.19 -12.28
N CYS A 64 0.18 6.26 -13.48
CA CYS A 64 1.50 6.81 -13.72
C CYS A 64 1.35 8.30 -14.00
N VAL A 65 1.97 9.13 -13.18
CA VAL A 65 1.95 10.58 -13.33
C VAL A 65 3.39 11.07 -13.35
N ARG A 66 3.76 11.77 -14.40
CA ARG A 66 5.11 12.33 -14.57
C ARG A 66 6.20 11.26 -14.44
N GLY A 67 5.95 10.07 -14.97
CA GLY A 67 6.91 8.97 -14.94
C GLY A 67 6.99 8.22 -13.62
N LYS A 68 6.14 8.55 -12.64
CA LYS A 68 6.10 7.84 -11.36
C LYS A 68 4.74 7.22 -11.13
N SER A 69 4.74 6.02 -10.56
CA SER A 69 3.51 5.35 -10.17
C SER A 69 2.94 5.98 -8.90
N HIS A 70 1.68 6.33 -8.95
CA HIS A 70 0.95 6.87 -7.82
C HIS A 70 -0.23 5.97 -7.49
N TYR A 71 -0.54 5.85 -6.22
CA TYR A 71 -1.60 4.97 -5.74
C TYR A 71 -2.64 5.78 -4.98
N CYS A 72 -3.90 5.46 -5.22
CA CYS A 72 -5.01 6.08 -4.49
C CYS A 72 -6.02 5.02 -4.11
N ILE A 73 -6.98 5.40 -3.25
CA ILE A 73 -8.02 4.47 -2.84
C ILE A 73 -8.85 4.03 -4.06
N GLY A 74 -9.10 2.74 -4.15
CA GLY A 74 -9.93 2.20 -5.20
C GLY A 74 -11.41 2.51 -4.95
N ARG A 75 -12.21 2.26 -5.96
CA ARG A 75 -13.66 2.40 -5.81
C ARG A 75 -14.20 1.30 -4.92
N VAL A 76 -15.01 1.68 -4.01
CA VAL A 76 -15.71 0.76 -3.13
C VAL A 76 -17.12 0.54 -3.65
#